data_7e2b98d086bf7648bd7fbd99d5abebcd
#
_entry.id   7e2b98d086bf7648bd7fbd99d5abebcd
#
_cell.length_a   1.000
_cell.length_b   1.000
_cell.length_c   1.000
_cell.angle_alpha   90.00
_cell.angle_beta   90.00
_cell.angle_gamma   90.00
#
_symmetry.space_group_name_H-M   'P 1'
#
loop_
_entity.id
_entity.type
_entity.pdbx_description
1 polymer ?
#
loop_
_entity_poly.entity_id
_entity_poly.type
_entity_poly.pdbx_seq_one_letter_code
_entity_poly.pdbx_strand_id
1 'polypeptide(L)'
;MNKVLIVLLFTLVYCDKELNLDSLLFEKFQRFIKKYNKKYESINEFLARFQVFKSNTMSALSEKNSLYKTGITKFSDLTKQEFAKIYLNLNYDAMAATNLDPYVINGVEAAPDTYDWRNYNVVSSVKDQGSCGSCWAFAAIGNLEGLYAIHKGNLRTFSEQMLVDCDTSDSGCNGGLMEYAFEWLKKNGGIMYDSDYPYKGVKSTCKSDKSRYADMHILGWKKLGDPSSTWSCVDEDEVKEFLYETGPLAIALNADPLQTYISGILDVTSARCPTSGINHAVLLVGYGVQNGLNYWIIKNSWGKSWGESGYFRIRRGNGTCGVNCYVVTAIVSFD
;
A
#
# COMPACT_ATOMS: atom_id res chain seq x y z
N MET A 1 -14.97 -58.12 -2.64
CA MET A 1 -15.52 -56.76 -2.80
C MET A 1 -14.97 -56.21 -4.10
N ASN A 2 -15.82 -55.96 -5.11
CA ASN A 2 -15.42 -55.68 -6.48
C ASN A 2 -14.69 -54.33 -6.57
N LYS A 3 -13.53 -54.27 -7.26
CA LYS A 3 -12.76 -53.02 -7.52
C LYS A 3 -13.64 -51.91 -8.09
N VAL A 4 -14.67 -52.23 -8.85
CA VAL A 4 -15.66 -51.31 -9.43
C VAL A 4 -16.52 -50.64 -8.33
N LEU A 5 -16.89 -51.38 -7.28
CA LEU A 5 -17.70 -50.84 -6.17
C LEU A 5 -16.88 -49.86 -5.31
N ILE A 6 -15.59 -50.13 -5.15
CA ILE A 6 -14.67 -49.24 -4.43
C ILE A 6 -14.47 -47.92 -5.21
N VAL A 7 -14.30 -47.96 -6.54
CA VAL A 7 -14.17 -46.77 -7.39
C VAL A 7 -15.46 -45.94 -7.36
N LEU A 8 -16.64 -46.56 -7.45
CA LEU A 8 -17.93 -45.87 -7.37
C LEU A 8 -18.18 -45.22 -5.98
N LEU A 9 -17.78 -45.90 -4.89
CA LEU A 9 -17.86 -45.33 -3.55
C LEU A 9 -16.89 -44.13 -3.39
N PHE A 10 -15.67 -44.22 -3.91
CA PHE A 10 -14.72 -43.10 -3.89
C PHE A 10 -15.21 -41.91 -4.73
N THR A 11 -15.81 -42.14 -5.90
CA THR A 11 -16.37 -41.05 -6.73
C THR A 11 -17.60 -40.41 -6.09
N LEU A 12 -18.48 -41.18 -5.45
CA LEU A 12 -19.65 -40.63 -4.73
C LEU A 12 -19.24 -39.82 -3.49
N VAL A 13 -18.30 -40.30 -2.69
CA VAL A 13 -17.77 -39.56 -1.52
C VAL A 13 -17.00 -38.32 -1.92
N TYR A 14 -16.29 -38.36 -3.07
CA TYR A 14 -15.60 -37.20 -3.61
C TYR A 14 -16.59 -36.14 -4.12
N CYS A 15 -17.64 -36.58 -4.84
CA CYS A 15 -18.72 -35.70 -5.33
C CYS A 15 -19.48 -35.03 -4.17
N ASP A 16 -19.82 -35.75 -3.11
CA ASP A 16 -20.47 -35.20 -1.91
C ASP A 16 -19.59 -34.22 -1.17
N LYS A 17 -18.28 -34.42 -1.10
CA LYS A 17 -17.32 -33.48 -0.49
C LYS A 17 -17.18 -32.22 -1.30
N GLU A 18 -17.10 -32.29 -2.63
CA GLU A 18 -17.07 -31.12 -3.50
C GLU A 18 -18.35 -30.31 -3.43
N LEU A 19 -19.51 -30.94 -3.48
CA LEU A 19 -20.82 -30.26 -3.33
C LEU A 19 -20.93 -29.55 -1.97
N ASN A 20 -20.44 -30.14 -0.90
CA ASN A 20 -20.45 -29.52 0.42
C ASN A 20 -19.46 -28.34 0.51
N LEU A 21 -18.28 -28.45 -0.11
CA LEU A 21 -17.28 -27.37 -0.15
C LEU A 21 -17.79 -26.18 -0.98
N ASP A 22 -18.40 -26.44 -2.13
CA ASP A 22 -18.93 -25.39 -2.99
C ASP A 22 -20.11 -24.65 -2.32
N SER A 23 -20.99 -25.36 -1.61
CA SER A 23 -22.05 -24.77 -0.81
C SER A 23 -21.50 -23.84 0.29
N LEU A 24 -20.47 -24.31 1.02
CA LEU A 24 -19.81 -23.52 2.06
C LEU A 24 -19.13 -22.28 1.49
N LEU A 25 -18.44 -22.40 0.35
CA LEU A 25 -17.79 -21.25 -0.31
C LEU A 25 -18.80 -20.26 -0.87
N PHE A 26 -19.96 -20.76 -1.34
CA PHE A 26 -21.05 -19.89 -1.79
C PHE A 26 -21.65 -19.08 -0.63
N GLU A 27 -21.88 -19.67 0.54
CA GLU A 27 -22.28 -18.93 1.75
C GLU A 27 -21.27 -17.87 2.15
N LYS A 28 -19.95 -18.21 2.10
CA LYS A 28 -18.88 -17.24 2.37
C LYS A 28 -18.91 -16.10 1.34
N PHE A 29 -19.17 -16.38 0.06
CA PHE A 29 -19.29 -15.39 -0.99
C PHE A 29 -20.48 -14.46 -0.77
N GLN A 30 -21.63 -14.98 -0.36
CA GLN A 30 -22.80 -14.14 -0.02
C GLN A 30 -22.49 -13.21 1.16
N ARG A 31 -21.81 -13.70 2.20
CA ARG A 31 -21.35 -12.87 3.33
C ARG A 31 -20.33 -11.82 2.88
N PHE A 32 -19.42 -12.18 1.97
CA PHE A 32 -18.45 -11.28 1.36
C PHE A 32 -19.15 -10.14 0.59
N ILE A 33 -20.12 -10.46 -0.27
CA ILE A 33 -20.92 -9.48 -1.00
C ILE A 33 -21.56 -8.48 -0.05
N LYS A 34 -22.23 -8.98 1.01
CA LYS A 34 -22.86 -8.14 2.03
C LYS A 34 -21.85 -7.29 2.79
N LYS A 35 -20.74 -7.88 3.24
CA LYS A 35 -19.71 -7.20 4.04
C LYS A 35 -19.05 -6.05 3.29
N TYR A 36 -18.75 -6.25 2.00
CA TYR A 36 -18.02 -5.28 1.18
C TYR A 36 -18.92 -4.52 0.18
N ASN A 37 -20.26 -4.64 0.35
CA ASN A 37 -21.25 -3.97 -0.49
C ASN A 37 -21.00 -4.16 -1.99
N LYS A 38 -20.67 -5.40 -2.41
CA LYS A 38 -20.40 -5.72 -3.80
C LYS A 38 -21.67 -5.72 -4.63
N LYS A 39 -21.57 -5.26 -5.87
CA LYS A 39 -22.66 -5.26 -6.85
C LYS A 39 -22.14 -5.82 -8.15
N TYR A 40 -22.91 -6.68 -8.79
CA TYR A 40 -22.60 -7.27 -10.10
C TYR A 40 -23.76 -7.00 -11.04
N GLU A 41 -23.45 -6.61 -12.27
CA GLU A 41 -24.45 -6.11 -13.21
C GLU A 41 -25.27 -7.24 -13.88
N SER A 42 -24.74 -8.46 -13.89
CA SER A 42 -25.36 -9.62 -14.52
C SER A 42 -25.11 -10.92 -13.75
N ILE A 43 -25.95 -11.93 -14.02
CA ILE A 43 -25.76 -13.29 -13.48
C ILE A 43 -24.44 -13.89 -13.98
N ASN A 44 -24.02 -13.61 -15.19
CA ASN A 44 -22.76 -14.10 -15.74
C ASN A 44 -21.56 -13.49 -14.98
N GLU A 45 -21.61 -12.20 -14.70
CA GLU A 45 -20.59 -11.55 -13.87
C GLU A 45 -20.57 -12.13 -12.46
N PHE A 46 -21.74 -12.25 -11.81
CA PHE A 46 -21.86 -12.84 -10.48
C PHE A 46 -21.21 -14.24 -10.42
N LEU A 47 -21.51 -15.09 -11.41
CA LEU A 47 -20.90 -16.43 -11.47
C LEU A 47 -19.39 -16.39 -11.70
N ALA A 48 -18.91 -15.51 -12.58
CA ALA A 48 -17.47 -15.32 -12.81
C ALA A 48 -16.76 -14.84 -11.53
N ARG A 49 -17.33 -13.86 -10.82
CA ARG A 49 -16.80 -13.36 -9.54
C ARG A 49 -16.79 -14.41 -8.45
N PHE A 50 -17.80 -15.27 -8.41
CA PHE A 50 -17.82 -16.41 -7.49
C PHE A 50 -16.66 -17.38 -7.77
N GLN A 51 -16.38 -17.70 -9.03
CA GLN A 51 -15.25 -18.59 -9.37
C GLN A 51 -13.90 -17.99 -8.95
N VAL A 52 -13.70 -16.70 -9.20
CA VAL A 52 -12.50 -15.98 -8.75
C VAL A 52 -12.39 -15.98 -7.23
N PHE A 53 -13.48 -15.65 -6.53
CA PHE A 53 -13.55 -15.68 -5.07
C PHE A 53 -13.23 -17.06 -4.50
N LYS A 54 -13.80 -18.13 -5.10
CA LYS A 54 -13.53 -19.52 -4.73
C LYS A 54 -12.04 -19.84 -4.83
N SER A 55 -11.42 -19.53 -5.98
CA SER A 55 -9.99 -19.77 -6.22
C SER A 55 -9.11 -19.01 -5.23
N ASN A 56 -9.34 -17.72 -5.04
CA ASN A 56 -8.56 -16.88 -4.12
C ASN A 56 -8.73 -17.33 -2.67
N THR A 57 -9.96 -17.67 -2.26
CA THR A 57 -10.24 -18.12 -0.89
C THR A 57 -9.55 -19.46 -0.61
N MET A 58 -9.61 -20.41 -1.53
CA MET A 58 -8.92 -21.70 -1.37
C MET A 58 -7.41 -21.52 -1.30
N SER A 59 -6.82 -20.69 -2.16
CA SER A 59 -5.40 -20.37 -2.14
C SER A 59 -4.99 -19.73 -0.81
N ALA A 60 -5.75 -18.72 -0.34
CA ALA A 60 -5.48 -18.06 0.93
C ALA A 60 -5.60 -19.00 2.13
N LEU A 61 -6.58 -19.91 2.16
CA LEU A 61 -6.76 -20.86 3.25
C LEU A 61 -5.75 -22.01 3.23
N SER A 62 -5.15 -22.32 2.09
CA SER A 62 -4.08 -23.31 1.97
C SER A 62 -2.72 -22.80 2.43
N GLU A 63 -2.55 -21.50 2.54
CA GLU A 63 -1.33 -20.86 3.03
C GLU A 63 -1.16 -21.11 4.52
N LYS A 64 -0.16 -21.94 4.86
CA LYS A 64 0.17 -22.25 6.25
C LYS A 64 1.44 -21.50 6.63
N ASN A 65 1.28 -20.31 7.17
CA ASN A 65 2.39 -19.53 7.72
C ASN A 65 2.10 -19.18 9.18
N SER A 66 3.12 -19.32 10.04
CA SER A 66 2.99 -19.01 11.47
C SER A 66 3.15 -17.53 11.79
N LEU A 67 3.75 -16.76 10.89
CA LEU A 67 4.10 -15.34 11.08
C LEU A 67 3.00 -14.39 10.60
N TYR A 68 2.24 -14.78 9.58
CA TYR A 68 1.14 -13.98 9.03
C TYR A 68 -0.07 -14.83 8.64
N LYS A 69 -1.22 -14.19 8.52
CA LYS A 69 -2.49 -14.82 8.12
C LYS A 69 -2.97 -14.23 6.81
N THR A 70 -3.44 -15.12 5.95
CA THR A 70 -4.15 -14.79 4.72
C THR A 70 -5.61 -15.21 4.81
N GLY A 71 -6.48 -14.61 4.00
CA GLY A 71 -7.90 -14.91 4.01
C GLY A 71 -8.71 -14.05 3.06
N ILE A 72 -10.00 -13.92 3.37
CA ILE A 72 -10.95 -13.16 2.57
C ILE A 72 -10.80 -11.66 2.86
N THR A 73 -10.36 -10.90 1.86
CA THR A 73 -10.27 -9.43 1.86
C THR A 73 -11.30 -8.83 0.90
N LYS A 74 -11.42 -7.49 0.88
CA LYS A 74 -12.27 -6.80 -0.10
C LYS A 74 -11.92 -7.07 -1.57
N PHE A 75 -10.77 -7.69 -1.83
CA PHE A 75 -10.23 -8.00 -3.16
C PHE A 75 -10.42 -9.46 -3.58
N SER A 76 -11.10 -10.29 -2.78
CA SER A 76 -11.18 -11.72 -3.02
C SER A 76 -11.97 -12.13 -4.26
N ASP A 77 -12.76 -11.23 -4.83
CA ASP A 77 -13.49 -11.39 -6.10
C ASP A 77 -12.72 -10.87 -7.33
N LEU A 78 -11.48 -10.39 -7.16
CA LEU A 78 -10.63 -9.91 -8.23
C LEU A 78 -9.56 -10.94 -8.59
N THR A 79 -9.30 -11.13 -9.87
CA THR A 79 -8.09 -11.83 -10.31
C THR A 79 -6.85 -11.03 -9.94
N LYS A 80 -5.67 -11.67 -9.92
CA LYS A 80 -4.40 -10.97 -9.64
C LYS A 80 -4.15 -9.83 -10.64
N GLN A 81 -4.51 -10.04 -11.91
CA GLN A 81 -4.36 -9.05 -12.98
C GLN A 81 -5.29 -7.84 -12.76
N GLU A 82 -6.55 -8.08 -12.39
CA GLU A 82 -7.50 -7.00 -12.08
C GLU A 82 -7.06 -6.24 -10.83
N PHE A 83 -6.63 -6.94 -9.78
CA PHE A 83 -6.12 -6.33 -8.57
C PHE A 83 -4.91 -5.43 -8.87
N ALA A 84 -3.92 -5.95 -9.60
CA ALA A 84 -2.75 -5.18 -10.00
C ALA A 84 -3.15 -3.95 -10.84
N LYS A 85 -4.00 -4.13 -11.85
CA LYS A 85 -4.43 -3.04 -12.73
C LYS A 85 -5.19 -1.92 -12.02
N ILE A 86 -5.96 -2.24 -10.98
CA ILE A 86 -6.83 -1.26 -10.28
C ILE A 86 -6.10 -0.60 -9.11
N TYR A 87 -5.33 -1.38 -8.34
CA TYR A 87 -4.80 -0.95 -7.03
C TYR A 87 -3.30 -0.77 -6.99
N LEU A 88 -2.52 -1.35 -7.95
CA LEU A 88 -1.07 -1.39 -7.94
C LEU A 88 -0.47 -0.63 -9.14
N ASN A 89 -0.86 0.64 -9.31
CA ASN A 89 -0.48 1.46 -10.46
C ASN A 89 0.66 2.44 -10.12
N LEU A 90 1.76 1.96 -9.55
CA LEU A 90 2.99 2.74 -9.49
C LEU A 90 3.65 2.73 -10.87
N ASN A 91 3.83 3.90 -11.49
CA ASN A 91 4.44 4.00 -12.82
C ASN A 91 5.97 4.01 -12.72
N TYR A 92 6.52 2.85 -12.43
CA TYR A 92 7.93 2.69 -12.13
C TYR A 92 8.86 2.87 -13.34
N ASP A 93 8.40 2.51 -14.55
CA ASP A 93 9.19 2.63 -15.80
C ASP A 93 9.42 4.11 -16.21
N ALA A 94 8.66 5.05 -15.62
CA ALA A 94 8.78 6.47 -15.89
C ALA A 94 9.87 7.18 -15.07
N MET A 95 10.56 6.46 -14.16
CA MET A 95 11.57 7.07 -13.29
C MET A 95 12.78 7.55 -14.09
N ALA A 96 12.89 8.87 -14.22
CA ALA A 96 14.13 9.49 -14.71
C ALA A 96 15.17 9.51 -13.58
N ALA A 97 16.42 9.19 -13.93
CA ALA A 97 17.54 9.44 -13.04
C ALA A 97 17.59 10.94 -12.67
N THR A 98 17.63 11.25 -11.41
CA THR A 98 17.70 12.63 -10.92
C THR A 98 19.10 12.91 -10.40
N ASN A 99 19.66 14.09 -10.72
CA ASN A 99 20.95 14.55 -10.22
C ASN A 99 20.78 15.16 -8.81
N LEU A 100 20.27 14.37 -7.86
CA LEU A 100 20.19 14.79 -6.47
C LEU A 100 21.41 14.31 -5.72
N ASP A 101 21.87 15.11 -4.77
CA ASP A 101 22.91 14.68 -3.84
C ASP A 101 22.34 13.53 -2.97
N PRO A 102 23.13 12.46 -2.73
CA PRO A 102 22.75 11.40 -1.80
C PRO A 102 22.43 11.99 -0.43
N TYR A 103 21.36 11.50 0.19
CA TYR A 103 21.09 11.86 1.57
C TYR A 103 22.15 11.24 2.47
N VAL A 104 22.81 12.07 3.26
CA VAL A 104 23.75 11.62 4.30
C VAL A 104 22.99 11.68 5.63
N ILE A 105 22.87 10.53 6.29
CA ILE A 105 22.33 10.45 7.66
C ILE A 105 23.34 11.14 8.58
N ASN A 106 22.94 12.27 9.13
CA ASN A 106 23.76 13.01 10.10
C ASN A 106 23.47 12.49 11.51
N GLY A 107 23.78 11.21 11.76
CA GLY A 107 23.46 10.50 13.00
C GLY A 107 23.76 11.31 14.26
N VAL A 108 22.69 11.83 14.87
CA VAL A 108 22.79 12.56 16.14
C VAL A 108 22.55 11.59 17.30
N GLU A 109 21.68 10.62 17.13
CA GLU A 109 21.36 9.60 18.14
C GLU A 109 20.90 8.32 17.41
N ALA A 110 21.42 7.16 17.84
CA ALA A 110 21.05 5.87 17.23
C ALA A 110 19.55 5.61 17.44
N ALA A 111 18.84 5.24 16.38
CA ALA A 111 17.43 4.94 16.46
C ALA A 111 17.15 3.75 17.41
N PRO A 112 16.12 3.82 18.27
CA PRO A 112 15.78 2.76 19.22
C PRO A 112 15.39 1.46 18.50
N ASP A 113 15.29 0.35 19.24
CA ASP A 113 14.91 -0.95 18.65
C ASP A 113 13.47 -0.98 18.13
N THR A 114 12.61 -0.15 18.71
CA THR A 114 11.20 -0.04 18.33
C THR A 114 10.79 1.43 18.28
N TYR A 115 10.07 1.82 17.24
CA TYR A 115 9.55 3.17 17.11
C TYR A 115 8.28 3.19 16.26
N ASP A 116 7.31 4.05 16.62
CA ASP A 116 6.02 4.13 15.94
C ASP A 116 5.49 5.56 15.97
N TRP A 117 5.55 6.23 14.81
CA TRP A 117 5.09 7.60 14.64
C TRP A 117 3.60 7.80 14.93
N ARG A 118 2.80 6.73 14.92
CA ARG A 118 1.37 6.80 15.29
C ARG A 118 1.17 7.23 16.73
N ASN A 119 2.13 6.95 17.61
CA ASN A 119 2.09 7.30 19.03
C ASN A 119 2.32 8.80 19.28
N TYR A 120 2.76 9.55 18.28
CA TYR A 120 3.11 10.97 18.38
C TYR A 120 2.11 11.91 17.69
N ASN A 121 0.95 11.37 17.27
CA ASN A 121 -0.10 12.12 16.56
C ASN A 121 0.38 12.80 15.27
N VAL A 122 1.30 12.16 14.56
CA VAL A 122 1.84 12.64 13.27
C VAL A 122 1.39 11.81 12.07
N VAL A 123 0.62 10.76 12.31
CA VAL A 123 0.07 9.90 11.25
C VAL A 123 -1.45 10.07 11.20
N SER A 124 -1.95 10.56 10.09
CA SER A 124 -3.40 10.74 9.87
C SER A 124 -4.15 9.40 9.80
N SER A 125 -5.47 9.45 9.93
CA SER A 125 -6.30 8.25 9.82
C SER A 125 -6.13 7.57 8.45
N VAL A 126 -6.31 6.24 8.42
CA VAL A 126 -6.26 5.48 7.16
C VAL A 126 -7.39 5.91 6.24
N LYS A 127 -7.03 6.24 5.00
CA LYS A 127 -7.92 6.63 3.90
C LYS A 127 -8.11 5.48 2.92
N ASP A 128 -8.98 5.64 1.91
CA ASP A 128 -9.25 4.62 0.89
C ASP A 128 -9.15 5.22 -0.52
N GLN A 129 -8.19 4.77 -1.32
CA GLN A 129 -8.01 5.19 -2.71
C GLN A 129 -9.13 4.72 -3.65
N GLY A 130 -9.96 3.76 -3.20
CA GLY A 130 -11.00 3.17 -4.04
C GLY A 130 -10.42 2.46 -5.26
N SER A 131 -11.14 2.54 -6.40
CA SER A 131 -10.72 1.93 -7.67
C SER A 131 -9.88 2.89 -8.54
N CYS A 132 -9.16 3.82 -7.94
CA CYS A 132 -8.25 4.76 -8.60
C CYS A 132 -6.81 4.38 -8.25
N GLY A 133 -5.94 4.24 -9.25
CA GLY A 133 -4.51 3.93 -9.08
C GLY A 133 -3.70 5.11 -8.55
N SER A 134 -4.10 5.68 -7.42
CA SER A 134 -3.55 6.89 -6.82
C SER A 134 -2.69 6.64 -5.58
N CYS A 135 -2.19 5.42 -5.38
CA CYS A 135 -1.35 5.07 -4.23
C CYS A 135 -0.15 6.02 -4.06
N TRP A 136 0.44 6.47 -5.16
CA TRP A 136 1.50 7.46 -5.20
C TRP A 136 1.11 8.79 -4.53
N ALA A 137 -0.11 9.28 -4.78
CA ALA A 137 -0.64 10.49 -4.17
C ALA A 137 -0.87 10.30 -2.66
N PHE A 138 -1.43 9.15 -2.23
CA PHE A 138 -1.64 8.86 -0.81
C PHE A 138 -0.34 8.74 -0.03
N ALA A 139 0.69 8.12 -0.64
CA ALA A 139 2.01 8.01 -0.01
C ALA A 139 2.69 9.40 0.12
N ALA A 140 2.68 10.20 -0.94
CA ALA A 140 3.23 11.56 -0.93
C ALA A 140 2.50 12.46 0.08
N ILE A 141 1.17 12.46 0.08
CA ILE A 141 0.37 13.25 1.03
C ILE A 141 0.59 12.76 2.47
N GLY A 142 0.62 11.45 2.71
CA GLY A 142 0.89 10.93 4.06
C GLY A 142 2.25 11.35 4.62
N ASN A 143 3.29 11.43 3.77
CA ASN A 143 4.59 11.97 4.14
C ASN A 143 4.49 13.47 4.49
N LEU A 144 3.84 14.29 3.67
CA LEU A 144 3.65 15.73 3.93
C LEU A 144 2.83 15.99 5.20
N GLU A 145 1.76 15.21 5.46
CA GLU A 145 0.96 15.28 6.69
C GLU A 145 1.82 15.02 7.93
N GLY A 146 2.70 14.01 7.85
CA GLY A 146 3.63 13.67 8.93
C GLY A 146 4.65 14.77 9.19
N LEU A 147 5.30 15.29 8.14
CA LEU A 147 6.25 16.38 8.23
C LEU A 147 5.59 17.67 8.79
N TYR A 148 4.39 17.99 8.32
CA TYR A 148 3.63 19.11 8.84
C TYR A 148 3.35 18.97 10.35
N ALA A 149 2.89 17.80 10.76
CA ALA A 149 2.56 17.55 12.16
C ALA A 149 3.80 17.61 13.07
N ILE A 150 4.95 17.11 12.62
CA ILE A 150 6.23 17.18 13.37
C ILE A 150 6.64 18.65 13.57
N HIS A 151 6.57 19.48 12.53
CA HIS A 151 7.07 20.84 12.60
C HIS A 151 6.08 21.83 13.25
N LYS A 152 4.78 21.67 12.98
CA LYS A 152 3.75 22.61 13.50
C LYS A 152 3.11 22.12 14.82
N GLY A 153 3.39 20.89 15.26
CA GLY A 153 2.82 20.31 16.50
C GLY A 153 1.33 19.98 16.40
N ASN A 154 0.73 20.04 15.21
CA ASN A 154 -0.66 19.66 14.97
C ASN A 154 -0.83 18.92 13.65
N LEU A 155 -1.63 17.87 13.64
CA LEU A 155 -1.90 17.07 12.47
C LEU A 155 -2.96 17.75 11.59
N ARG A 156 -2.66 17.90 10.29
CA ARG A 156 -3.58 18.33 9.25
C ARG A 156 -3.64 17.30 8.14
N THR A 157 -4.76 17.27 7.42
CA THR A 157 -4.92 16.39 6.25
C THR A 157 -4.92 17.22 4.97
N PHE A 158 -4.18 16.72 3.98
CA PHE A 158 -4.03 17.35 2.68
C PHE A 158 -4.74 16.56 1.59
N SER A 159 -4.94 17.19 0.42
CA SER A 159 -5.75 16.68 -0.66
C SER A 159 -4.97 15.79 -1.61
N GLU A 160 -5.24 14.50 -1.59
CA GLU A 160 -4.80 13.58 -2.64
C GLU A 160 -5.52 13.88 -3.97
N GLN A 161 -6.75 14.37 -3.91
CA GLN A 161 -7.51 14.71 -5.12
C GLN A 161 -6.87 15.85 -5.91
N MET A 162 -6.26 16.80 -5.23
CA MET A 162 -5.52 17.88 -5.91
C MET A 162 -4.38 17.32 -6.77
N LEU A 163 -3.62 16.34 -6.25
CA LEU A 163 -2.61 15.64 -7.05
C LEU A 163 -3.24 14.86 -8.21
N VAL A 164 -4.29 14.07 -7.95
CA VAL A 164 -4.97 13.26 -8.97
C VAL A 164 -5.52 14.12 -10.12
N ASP A 165 -6.06 15.28 -9.83
CA ASP A 165 -6.70 16.15 -10.83
C ASP A 165 -5.72 17.11 -11.52
N CYS A 166 -4.75 17.65 -10.78
CA CYS A 166 -3.97 18.81 -11.20
C CYS A 166 -2.52 18.47 -11.58
N ASP A 167 -1.94 17.41 -11.01
CA ASP A 167 -0.58 17.04 -11.34
C ASP A 167 -0.49 16.58 -12.80
N THR A 168 0.33 17.30 -13.56
CA THR A 168 0.57 17.04 -14.99
C THR A 168 1.80 16.20 -15.24
N SER A 169 2.59 15.93 -14.21
CA SER A 169 3.76 15.05 -14.26
C SER A 169 3.36 13.60 -14.08
N ASP A 170 2.21 13.36 -13.43
CA ASP A 170 1.66 12.05 -13.15
C ASP A 170 0.37 11.78 -13.92
N SER A 171 -0.08 10.52 -13.93
CA SER A 171 -1.21 10.08 -14.75
C SER A 171 -2.54 9.98 -13.98
N GLY A 172 -2.65 10.61 -12.81
CA GLY A 172 -3.85 10.60 -11.97
C GLY A 172 -4.21 9.19 -11.49
N CYS A 173 -5.39 8.67 -11.86
CA CYS A 173 -5.81 7.31 -11.51
C CYS A 173 -5.07 6.20 -12.29
N ASN A 174 -4.28 6.54 -13.29
CA ASN A 174 -3.49 5.56 -14.06
C ASN A 174 -2.05 5.40 -13.54
N GLY A 175 -1.75 5.99 -12.39
CA GLY A 175 -0.47 5.85 -11.73
C GLY A 175 0.35 7.13 -11.66
N GLY A 176 1.45 7.06 -10.95
CA GLY A 176 2.39 8.16 -10.74
C GLY A 176 3.51 7.77 -9.79
N LEU A 177 4.34 8.76 -9.42
CA LEU A 177 5.49 8.62 -8.55
C LEU A 177 5.52 9.72 -7.48
N MET A 178 6.00 9.41 -6.29
CA MET A 178 5.99 10.37 -5.17
C MET A 178 6.92 11.56 -5.42
N GLU A 179 8.08 11.34 -6.03
CA GLU A 179 9.00 12.43 -6.38
C GLU A 179 8.42 13.39 -7.42
N TYR A 180 7.63 12.90 -8.38
CA TYR A 180 6.96 13.78 -9.34
C TYR A 180 5.88 14.60 -8.66
N ALA A 181 5.13 14.01 -7.74
CA ALA A 181 4.18 14.74 -6.90
C ALA A 181 4.88 15.87 -6.11
N PHE A 182 6.01 15.58 -5.46
CA PHE A 182 6.76 16.61 -4.72
C PHE A 182 7.30 17.71 -5.64
N GLU A 183 7.87 17.36 -6.79
CA GLU A 183 8.34 18.34 -7.77
C GLU A 183 7.20 19.20 -8.36
N TRP A 184 6.05 18.58 -8.63
CA TRP A 184 4.89 19.30 -9.08
C TRP A 184 4.38 20.27 -8.00
N LEU A 185 4.26 19.84 -6.75
CA LEU A 185 3.84 20.67 -5.62
C LEU A 185 4.79 21.85 -5.41
N LYS A 186 6.10 21.62 -5.51
CA LYS A 186 7.11 22.69 -5.47
C LYS A 186 6.86 23.73 -6.54
N LYS A 187 6.68 23.32 -7.80
CA LYS A 187 6.41 24.23 -8.94
C LYS A 187 5.07 24.92 -8.83
N ASN A 188 4.07 24.22 -8.30
CA ASN A 188 2.72 24.75 -8.12
C ASN A 188 2.61 25.73 -6.93
N GLY A 189 3.54 25.66 -5.97
CA GLY A 189 3.66 26.57 -4.83
C GLY A 189 2.93 26.12 -3.57
N GLY A 190 2.45 24.87 -3.48
CA GLY A 190 1.83 24.32 -2.27
C GLY A 190 0.72 23.31 -2.51
N ILE A 191 0.01 22.98 -1.45
CA ILE A 191 -1.05 21.96 -1.40
C ILE A 191 -2.29 22.48 -0.66
N MET A 192 -3.49 22.09 -1.09
CA MET A 192 -4.74 22.37 -0.41
C MET A 192 -5.02 21.36 0.71
N TYR A 193 -5.80 21.80 1.70
CA TYR A 193 -6.33 20.87 2.70
C TYR A 193 -7.38 19.93 2.09
N ASP A 194 -7.48 18.71 2.63
CA ASP A 194 -8.49 17.72 2.21
C ASP A 194 -9.93 18.24 2.37
N SER A 195 -10.20 19.06 3.41
CA SER A 195 -11.49 19.71 3.62
C SER A 195 -11.91 20.63 2.48
N ASP A 196 -10.95 21.27 1.80
CA ASP A 196 -11.21 22.22 0.71
C ASP A 196 -11.22 21.53 -0.66
N TYR A 197 -10.57 20.39 -0.78
CA TYR A 197 -10.49 19.61 -2.01
C TYR A 197 -10.59 18.11 -1.72
N PRO A 198 -11.80 17.61 -1.36
CA PRO A 198 -11.97 16.25 -0.88
C PRO A 198 -11.78 15.17 -1.96
N TYR A 199 -11.29 14.01 -1.54
CA TYR A 199 -11.02 12.88 -2.42
C TYR A 199 -12.30 12.29 -3.04
N LYS A 200 -12.26 11.97 -4.34
CA LYS A 200 -13.39 11.45 -5.13
C LYS A 200 -13.12 10.09 -5.76
N GLY A 201 -11.84 9.67 -5.84
CA GLY A 201 -11.45 8.41 -6.45
C GLY A 201 -11.59 8.35 -7.98
N VAL A 202 -11.69 9.50 -8.63
CA VAL A 202 -11.71 9.65 -10.10
C VAL A 202 -10.96 10.93 -10.48
N LYS A 203 -10.26 10.92 -11.62
CA LYS A 203 -9.62 12.13 -12.16
C LYS A 203 -10.69 13.06 -12.73
N SER A 204 -10.63 14.32 -12.36
CA SER A 204 -11.54 15.39 -12.79
C SER A 204 -10.77 16.62 -13.27
N THR A 205 -11.49 17.67 -13.65
CA THR A 205 -10.87 18.96 -13.94
C THR A 205 -10.23 19.55 -12.69
N CYS A 206 -9.01 20.03 -12.81
CA CYS A 206 -8.28 20.69 -11.74
C CYS A 206 -9.03 21.95 -11.24
N LYS A 207 -9.17 22.05 -9.91
CA LYS A 207 -9.82 23.17 -9.22
C LYS A 207 -8.95 23.73 -8.09
N SER A 208 -7.61 23.65 -8.25
CA SER A 208 -6.71 24.19 -7.24
C SER A 208 -6.87 25.69 -7.09
N ASP A 209 -6.85 26.16 -5.83
CA ASP A 209 -6.97 27.57 -5.46
C ASP A 209 -5.81 27.94 -4.52
N LYS A 210 -4.87 28.71 -5.03
CA LYS A 210 -3.65 29.10 -4.30
C LYS A 210 -3.93 29.87 -3.02
N SER A 211 -5.07 30.55 -2.92
CA SER A 211 -5.47 31.28 -1.72
C SER A 211 -5.85 30.36 -0.55
N ARG A 212 -5.99 29.05 -0.82
CA ARG A 212 -6.36 28.00 0.14
C ARG A 212 -5.23 26.99 0.38
N TYR A 213 -4.01 27.33 -0.01
CA TYR A 213 -2.87 26.45 0.25
C TYR A 213 -2.50 26.48 1.72
N ALA A 214 -2.00 25.33 2.20
CA ALA A 214 -1.46 25.22 3.55
C ALA A 214 -0.20 26.10 3.68
N ASP A 215 0.08 26.50 4.90
CA ASP A 215 1.30 27.25 5.32
C ASP A 215 2.53 26.31 5.35
N MET A 216 2.78 25.66 4.24
CA MET A 216 3.90 24.72 4.04
C MET A 216 4.41 24.87 2.61
N HIS A 217 5.71 25.12 2.48
CA HIS A 217 6.40 25.18 1.19
C HIS A 217 7.14 23.87 0.94
N ILE A 218 6.91 23.27 -0.23
CA ILE A 218 7.65 22.10 -0.69
C ILE A 218 8.86 22.62 -1.47
N LEU A 219 10.06 22.35 -0.93
CA LEU A 219 11.33 22.80 -1.52
C LEU A 219 11.93 21.77 -2.48
N GLY A 220 11.51 20.51 -2.38
CA GLY A 220 12.00 19.38 -3.15
C GLY A 220 11.74 18.07 -2.41
N TRP A 221 12.62 17.13 -2.64
CA TRP A 221 12.56 15.80 -2.02
C TRP A 221 13.95 15.19 -1.88
N LYS A 222 14.06 14.17 -1.05
CA LYS A 222 15.26 13.35 -0.85
C LYS A 222 14.91 11.89 -1.07
N LYS A 223 15.85 11.13 -1.64
CA LYS A 223 15.79 9.69 -1.80
C LYS A 223 16.93 9.06 -1.03
N LEU A 224 16.65 7.98 -0.31
CA LEU A 224 17.68 7.18 0.33
C LEU A 224 18.32 6.26 -0.72
N GLY A 225 19.64 6.10 -0.67
CA GLY A 225 20.42 5.35 -1.64
C GLY A 225 20.90 6.18 -2.83
N ASP A 226 21.35 5.53 -3.90
CA ASP A 226 21.86 6.19 -5.09
C ASP A 226 20.74 6.92 -5.85
N PRO A 227 20.74 8.26 -5.88
CA PRO A 227 19.69 9.02 -6.56
C PRO A 227 19.78 8.92 -8.09
N SER A 228 20.92 8.53 -8.64
CA SER A 228 21.11 8.32 -10.08
C SER A 228 20.58 6.96 -10.55
N SER A 229 20.33 6.05 -9.62
CA SER A 229 19.76 4.73 -9.89
C SER A 229 18.25 4.73 -9.67
N THR A 230 17.51 4.21 -10.62
CA THR A 230 16.08 3.96 -10.46
C THR A 230 15.81 2.93 -9.35
N TRP A 231 16.73 1.97 -9.16
CA TRP A 231 16.69 0.94 -8.14
C TRP A 231 17.93 1.01 -7.25
N SER A 232 17.76 1.42 -6.03
CA SER A 232 18.81 1.35 -5.03
C SER A 232 18.22 0.76 -3.76
N CYS A 233 18.30 -0.56 -3.63
CA CYS A 233 17.96 -1.19 -2.35
C CYS A 233 19.08 -0.88 -1.37
N VAL A 234 18.74 -0.17 -0.31
CA VAL A 234 19.68 0.24 0.74
C VAL A 234 19.60 -0.70 1.94
N ASP A 235 20.55 -0.59 2.85
CA ASP A 235 20.48 -1.30 4.12
C ASP A 235 19.21 -0.87 4.89
N GLU A 236 18.49 -1.84 5.44
CA GLU A 236 17.27 -1.54 6.19
C GLU A 236 17.55 -0.86 7.53
N ASP A 237 18.76 -0.90 8.06
CA ASP A 237 19.15 -0.11 9.21
C ASP A 237 19.34 1.36 8.82
N GLU A 238 19.79 1.68 7.61
CA GLU A 238 19.77 3.06 7.07
C GLU A 238 18.32 3.57 6.93
N VAL A 239 17.40 2.75 6.45
CA VAL A 239 15.97 3.11 6.40
C VAL A 239 15.40 3.38 7.79
N LYS A 240 15.80 2.58 8.78
CA LYS A 240 15.39 2.73 10.19
C LYS A 240 15.84 4.09 10.76
N GLU A 241 17.12 4.43 10.60
CA GLU A 241 17.67 5.72 11.04
C GLU A 241 16.98 6.88 10.31
N PHE A 242 16.80 6.77 9.00
CA PHE A 242 16.15 7.81 8.20
C PHE A 242 14.70 8.05 8.62
N LEU A 243 13.94 6.98 8.88
CA LEU A 243 12.58 7.08 9.42
C LEU A 243 12.53 7.76 10.78
N TYR A 244 13.46 7.41 11.66
CA TYR A 244 13.53 7.99 13.01
C TYR A 244 13.89 9.47 12.98
N GLU A 245 14.85 9.84 12.13
CA GLU A 245 15.35 11.22 12.01
C GLU A 245 14.36 12.16 11.32
N THR A 246 13.67 11.69 10.27
CA THR A 246 12.90 12.57 9.38
C THR A 246 11.39 12.55 9.58
N GLY A 247 10.84 11.43 10.08
CA GLY A 247 9.39 11.23 10.15
C GLY A 247 8.88 10.13 9.22
N PRO A 248 7.56 9.95 9.08
CA PRO A 248 6.97 8.96 8.18
C PRO A 248 7.47 9.10 6.75
N LEU A 249 7.87 7.98 6.11
CA LEU A 249 8.49 7.96 4.78
C LEU A 249 7.53 7.43 3.71
N ALA A 250 7.52 8.06 2.54
CA ALA A 250 6.87 7.50 1.36
C ALA A 250 7.78 6.42 0.76
N ILE A 251 7.28 5.19 0.65
CA ILE A 251 8.02 4.06 0.11
C ILE A 251 7.23 3.33 -0.97
N ALA A 252 7.92 2.54 -1.77
CA ALA A 252 7.26 1.63 -2.68
C ALA A 252 7.74 0.18 -2.50
N LEU A 253 6.85 -0.78 -2.80
CA LEU A 253 7.12 -2.20 -2.68
C LEU A 253 6.29 -3.02 -3.68
N ASN A 254 6.60 -4.30 -3.81
CA ASN A 254 5.75 -5.25 -4.49
C ASN A 254 4.60 -5.68 -3.56
N ALA A 255 3.39 -5.28 -3.91
CA ALA A 255 2.19 -5.51 -3.09
C ALA A 255 1.34 -6.71 -3.52
N ASP A 256 1.78 -7.54 -4.45
CA ASP A 256 1.01 -8.69 -4.92
C ASP A 256 0.54 -9.62 -3.78
N PRO A 257 1.38 -9.93 -2.74
CA PRO A 257 0.94 -10.77 -1.64
C PRO A 257 -0.12 -10.14 -0.73
N LEU A 258 -0.27 -8.82 -0.80
CA LEU A 258 -1.19 -8.06 0.05
C LEU A 258 -2.66 -8.25 -0.34
N GLN A 259 -2.97 -8.78 -1.53
CA GLN A 259 -4.34 -9.07 -1.96
C GLN A 259 -5.12 -9.91 -0.93
N THR A 260 -4.46 -10.87 -0.30
CA THR A 260 -5.07 -11.80 0.67
C THR A 260 -4.59 -11.62 2.11
N TYR A 261 -3.77 -10.61 2.38
CA TYR A 261 -3.23 -10.35 3.72
C TYR A 261 -4.31 -9.94 4.72
N ILE A 262 -4.29 -10.55 5.90
CA ILE A 262 -5.20 -10.24 7.02
C ILE A 262 -4.43 -9.63 8.19
N SER A 263 -3.35 -10.26 8.64
CA SER A 263 -2.60 -9.80 9.83
C SER A 263 -1.27 -10.54 9.98
N GLY A 264 -0.42 -10.05 10.87
CA GLY A 264 0.88 -10.65 11.22
C GLY A 264 2.04 -10.04 10.45
N ILE A 265 3.23 -10.61 10.60
CA ILE A 265 4.43 -10.14 9.93
C ILE A 265 4.54 -10.87 8.59
N LEU A 266 4.28 -10.17 7.49
CA LEU A 266 4.42 -10.71 6.14
C LEU A 266 5.90 -11.03 5.89
N ASP A 267 6.21 -12.31 5.80
CA ASP A 267 7.55 -12.83 5.52
C ASP A 267 7.45 -13.80 4.35
N VAL A 268 7.74 -13.35 3.16
CA VAL A 268 7.65 -14.09 1.92
C VAL A 268 9.00 -14.10 1.21
N THR A 269 9.29 -15.20 0.52
CA THR A 269 10.54 -15.34 -0.23
C THR A 269 10.57 -14.43 -1.45
N SER A 270 11.76 -14.08 -1.92
CA SER A 270 11.97 -13.29 -3.14
C SER A 270 11.38 -13.97 -4.39
N ALA A 271 11.25 -15.29 -4.41
CA ALA A 271 10.58 -16.01 -5.50
C ALA A 271 9.06 -15.72 -5.57
N ARG A 272 8.44 -15.42 -4.44
CA ARG A 272 7.00 -15.09 -4.36
C ARG A 272 6.73 -13.58 -4.39
N CYS A 273 7.71 -12.78 -4.02
CA CYS A 273 7.62 -11.33 -3.98
C CYS A 273 8.95 -10.71 -4.41
N PRO A 274 9.27 -10.75 -5.72
CA PRO A 274 10.54 -10.23 -6.22
C PRO A 274 10.60 -8.70 -6.09
N THR A 275 11.78 -8.19 -5.83
CA THR A 275 12.07 -6.75 -5.75
C THR A 275 11.86 -6.05 -7.11
N SER A 276 12.02 -6.79 -8.22
CA SER A 276 11.77 -6.27 -9.58
C SER A 276 10.30 -5.99 -9.89
N GLY A 277 9.36 -6.39 -9.01
CA GLY A 277 7.92 -6.21 -9.20
C GLY A 277 7.32 -5.11 -8.34
N ILE A 278 8.08 -4.08 -7.97
CA ILE A 278 7.55 -2.94 -7.21
C ILE A 278 6.43 -2.27 -7.99
N ASN A 279 5.25 -2.15 -7.37
CA ASN A 279 4.02 -1.74 -8.06
C ASN A 279 3.04 -0.95 -7.20
N HIS A 280 3.40 -0.66 -5.93
CA HIS A 280 2.51 0.02 -4.99
C HIS A 280 3.27 0.94 -4.05
N ALA A 281 2.73 2.16 -3.85
CA ALA A 281 3.25 3.15 -2.93
C ALA A 281 2.46 3.15 -1.62
N VAL A 282 3.18 3.26 -0.50
CA VAL A 282 2.64 3.22 0.86
C VAL A 282 3.43 4.14 1.80
N LEU A 283 2.98 4.32 3.04
CA LEU A 283 3.64 5.14 4.04
C LEU A 283 4.27 4.26 5.13
N LEU A 284 5.59 4.29 5.25
CA LEU A 284 6.33 3.68 6.34
C LEU A 284 6.22 4.56 7.59
N VAL A 285 5.69 4.03 8.68
CA VAL A 285 5.37 4.82 9.89
C VAL A 285 6.04 4.31 11.16
N GLY A 286 6.69 3.16 11.10
CA GLY A 286 7.35 2.62 12.29
C GLY A 286 7.99 1.26 12.06
N TYR A 287 8.59 0.77 13.10
CA TYR A 287 9.23 -0.55 13.15
C TYR A 287 9.21 -1.11 14.57
N GLY A 288 9.40 -2.41 14.68
CA GLY A 288 9.46 -3.07 15.97
C GLY A 288 10.05 -4.45 15.92
N VAL A 289 10.00 -5.12 17.07
CA VAL A 289 10.46 -6.49 17.26
C VAL A 289 9.34 -7.30 17.91
N GLN A 290 9.01 -8.46 17.35
CA GLN A 290 8.04 -9.40 17.94
C GLN A 290 8.62 -10.82 17.89
N ASN A 291 8.78 -11.45 19.06
CA ASN A 291 9.36 -12.79 19.19
C ASN A 291 10.74 -12.92 18.51
N GLY A 292 11.60 -11.90 18.61
CA GLY A 292 12.90 -11.86 17.97
C GLY A 292 12.88 -11.56 16.47
N LEU A 293 11.71 -11.26 15.88
CA LEU A 293 11.58 -10.90 14.48
C LEU A 293 11.41 -9.39 14.32
N ASN A 294 12.32 -8.77 13.59
CA ASN A 294 12.22 -7.37 13.21
C ASN A 294 11.16 -7.18 12.13
N TYR A 295 10.37 -6.10 12.21
CA TYR A 295 9.34 -5.78 11.24
C TYR A 295 9.17 -4.27 11.04
N TRP A 296 8.64 -3.92 9.87
CA TRP A 296 8.15 -2.59 9.54
C TRP A 296 6.65 -2.48 9.82
N ILE A 297 6.20 -1.28 10.19
CA ILE A 297 4.78 -0.89 10.31
C ILE A 297 4.48 0.05 9.15
N ILE A 298 3.54 -0.36 8.30
CA ILE A 298 3.24 0.36 7.07
C ILE A 298 1.75 0.70 7.01
N LYS A 299 1.44 1.99 6.79
CA LYS A 299 0.09 2.49 6.53
C LYS A 299 -0.23 2.31 5.06
N ASN A 300 -1.36 1.64 4.76
CA ASN A 300 -1.87 1.47 3.41
C ASN A 300 -3.02 2.44 3.12
N SER A 301 -3.44 2.51 1.86
CA SER A 301 -4.51 3.36 1.34
C SER A 301 -5.73 2.55 0.86
N TRP A 302 -6.04 1.43 1.52
CA TRP A 302 -7.15 0.55 1.15
C TRP A 302 -8.27 0.50 2.20
N GLY A 303 -8.40 1.57 3.01
CA GLY A 303 -9.41 1.68 4.06
C GLY A 303 -9.12 0.86 5.31
N LYS A 304 -9.78 1.22 6.41
CA LYS A 304 -9.59 0.61 7.74
C LYS A 304 -10.07 -0.85 7.83
N SER A 305 -10.90 -1.31 6.89
CA SER A 305 -11.43 -2.68 6.90
C SER A 305 -10.45 -3.72 6.33
N TRP A 306 -9.34 -3.29 5.75
CA TRP A 306 -8.29 -4.13 5.19
C TRP A 306 -7.14 -4.29 6.20
N GLY A 307 -6.51 -5.47 6.20
CA GLY A 307 -5.31 -5.73 6.99
C GLY A 307 -5.50 -5.49 8.50
N GLU A 308 -4.49 -4.97 9.15
CA GLU A 308 -4.49 -4.60 10.57
C GLU A 308 -5.03 -3.16 10.74
N SER A 309 -6.34 -2.99 10.58
CA SER A 309 -7.02 -1.67 10.62
C SER A 309 -6.49 -0.68 9.58
N GLY A 310 -6.15 -1.17 8.39
CA GLY A 310 -5.59 -0.40 7.27
C GLY A 310 -4.07 -0.36 7.23
N TYR A 311 -3.42 -1.00 8.18
CA TYR A 311 -1.97 -1.19 8.24
C TYR A 311 -1.59 -2.63 7.90
N PHE A 312 -0.30 -2.84 7.65
CA PHE A 312 0.29 -4.16 7.62
C PHE A 312 1.70 -4.12 8.19
N ARG A 313 2.18 -5.30 8.61
CA ARG A 313 3.56 -5.46 9.04
C ARG A 313 4.29 -6.37 8.08
N ILE A 314 5.53 -6.04 7.77
CA ILE A 314 6.38 -6.80 6.86
C ILE A 314 7.75 -7.03 7.50
N ARG A 315 8.38 -8.16 7.21
CA ARG A 315 9.69 -8.51 7.73
C ARG A 315 10.72 -7.44 7.40
N ARG A 316 11.51 -7.01 8.41
CA ARG A 316 12.67 -6.12 8.29
C ARG A 316 13.97 -6.92 8.35
N GLY A 317 14.95 -6.56 7.53
CA GLY A 317 16.30 -7.14 7.48
C GLY A 317 16.53 -8.12 6.33
N ASN A 318 15.52 -8.36 5.46
CA ASN A 318 15.61 -9.28 4.33
C ASN A 318 15.24 -8.64 2.97
N GLY A 319 14.97 -7.33 2.93
CA GLY A 319 14.50 -6.63 1.73
C GLY A 319 13.18 -7.19 1.21
N THR A 320 12.32 -7.69 2.10
CA THR A 320 11.07 -8.39 1.73
C THR A 320 10.22 -7.52 0.83
N CYS A 321 9.87 -8.04 -0.36
CA CYS A 321 9.09 -7.34 -1.40
C CYS A 321 9.70 -6.02 -1.89
N GLY A 322 11.00 -5.78 -1.68
CA GLY A 322 11.67 -4.55 -2.08
C GLY A 322 11.34 -3.34 -1.22
N VAL A 323 10.92 -3.55 0.02
CA VAL A 323 10.50 -2.50 0.97
C VAL A 323 11.55 -1.40 1.19
N ASN A 324 12.81 -1.70 0.96
CA ASN A 324 13.98 -0.83 1.11
C ASN A 324 14.56 -0.32 -0.23
N CYS A 325 13.87 -0.57 -1.35
CA CYS A 325 14.44 -0.25 -2.67
C CYS A 325 13.95 1.08 -3.24
N TYR A 326 12.96 1.69 -2.62
CA TYR A 326 12.43 2.99 -3.01
C TYR A 326 11.89 3.72 -1.78
N VAL A 327 12.70 4.65 -1.25
CA VAL A 327 12.42 5.36 0.00
C VAL A 327 12.65 6.84 -0.21
N VAL A 328 11.59 7.66 -0.09
CA VAL A 328 11.65 9.10 -0.34
C VAL A 328 10.94 9.90 0.74
N THR A 329 11.35 11.15 0.91
CA THR A 329 10.68 12.15 1.75
C THR A 329 10.73 13.52 1.10
N ALA A 330 9.72 14.35 1.31
CA ALA A 330 9.75 15.74 0.90
C ALA A 330 10.74 16.57 1.73
N ILE A 331 11.24 17.66 1.16
CA ILE A 331 11.92 18.73 1.86
C ILE A 331 10.92 19.86 1.98
N VAL A 332 10.61 20.28 3.20
CA VAL A 332 9.61 21.32 3.46
C VAL A 332 10.19 22.47 4.27
N SER A 333 9.60 23.64 4.12
CA SER A 333 9.80 24.78 5.03
C SER A 333 8.45 25.36 5.45
N PHE A 334 8.46 26.12 6.54
CA PHE A 334 7.28 26.75 7.12
C PHE A 334 7.61 28.21 7.40
N ASP A 335 6.66 29.09 7.14
CA ASP A 335 6.75 30.52 7.46
C ASP A 335 6.58 30.77 8.96
#